data_e1abf09c1505fa7193e383eb3d761325
#
_entry.id   e1abf09c1505fa7193e383eb3d761325
#
_cell.length_a   1.000
_cell.length_b   1.000
_cell.length_c   1.000
_cell.angle_alpha   90.00
_cell.angle_beta   90.00
_cell.angle_gamma   90.00
#
_symmetry.space_group_name_H-M   'P 1'
#
loop_
_entity.id
_entity.type
_entity.pdbx_description
1 polymer ?
#
loop_
_entity_poly.entity_id
_entity_poly.type
_entity_poly.pdbx_seq_one_letter_code
_entity_poly.pdbx_strand_id
1 'polypeptide(L)'
;FVQHLPMVVPNDIPQALKDQFKKINAEHLAESAGRTPSEIEAKALSGGFLSSLVHDMAVVHGMLARLKTEMPVQATYGSVFDGGRGVELAFDLPGGGRVRMTHLNLPTVPDYTERVTVYCVDRIIELVFPSPYLRHFPTRLTLRKNGGNHALETQEFRVSYEESFRDQLRAFHAAVTEGKSVTTPIEQARRDVELLISASKKAGA
;
A
#
# COMPACT_ATOMS: atom_id res chain seq x y z
N PHE A 1 -16.85 -4.59 -11.96
CA PHE A 1 -17.54 -5.60 -11.14
C PHE A 1 -16.43 -6.46 -10.52
N VAL A 2 -15.96 -6.09 -9.35
CA VAL A 2 -15.05 -6.96 -8.59
C VAL A 2 -15.92 -7.88 -7.78
N GLN A 3 -16.18 -9.06 -8.31
CA GLN A 3 -16.69 -10.14 -7.50
C GLN A 3 -15.54 -10.57 -6.58
N HIS A 4 -15.65 -10.34 -5.28
CA HIS A 4 -14.84 -11.06 -4.30
C HIS A 4 -15.17 -12.54 -4.47
N LEU A 5 -14.38 -13.22 -5.28
CA LEU A 5 -14.39 -14.66 -5.26
C LEU A 5 -13.92 -15.06 -3.85
N PRO A 6 -14.72 -15.81 -3.09
CA PRO A 6 -14.24 -16.31 -1.82
C PRO A 6 -12.92 -17.04 -2.08
N MET A 7 -11.87 -16.64 -1.38
CA MET A 7 -10.61 -17.40 -1.45
C MET A 7 -10.93 -18.83 -1.04
N VAL A 8 -10.84 -19.74 -1.98
CA VAL A 8 -10.92 -21.17 -1.67
C VAL A 8 -9.66 -21.49 -0.89
N VAL A 9 -9.79 -21.53 0.43
CA VAL A 9 -8.71 -22.04 1.28
C VAL A 9 -8.62 -23.55 1.00
N PRO A 10 -7.48 -24.04 0.49
CA PRO A 10 -7.31 -25.45 0.26
C PRO A 10 -7.62 -26.23 1.54
N ASN A 11 -8.58 -27.16 1.46
CA ASN A 11 -8.98 -28.00 2.61
C ASN A 11 -7.95 -29.09 2.90
N ASP A 12 -6.96 -29.26 2.04
CA ASP A 12 -5.92 -30.29 2.10
C ASP A 12 -4.67 -29.89 2.90
N ILE A 13 -4.62 -28.64 3.43
CA ILE A 13 -3.51 -28.22 4.30
C ILE A 13 -3.67 -28.91 5.67
N PRO A 14 -2.68 -29.75 6.09
CA PRO A 14 -2.70 -30.38 7.39
C PRO A 14 -2.86 -29.39 8.55
N GLN A 15 -3.66 -29.75 9.56
CA GLN A 15 -3.90 -28.87 10.70
C GLN A 15 -2.60 -28.47 11.42
N ALA A 16 -1.65 -29.39 11.54
CA ALA A 16 -0.35 -29.11 12.15
C ALA A 16 0.43 -27.97 11.43
N LEU A 17 0.35 -27.90 10.10
CA LEU A 17 0.96 -26.79 9.36
C LEU A 17 0.21 -25.47 9.59
N LYS A 18 -1.12 -25.50 9.64
CA LYS A 18 -1.91 -24.29 9.96
C LYS A 18 -1.55 -23.75 11.34
N ASP A 19 -1.39 -24.65 12.33
CA ASP A 19 -1.03 -24.25 13.69
C ASP A 19 0.41 -23.72 13.77
N GLN A 20 1.34 -24.34 13.03
CA GLN A 20 2.70 -23.84 12.89
C GLN A 20 2.74 -22.44 12.28
N PHE A 21 2.00 -22.19 11.19
CA PHE A 21 1.91 -20.87 10.58
C PHE A 21 1.34 -19.81 11.53
N LYS A 22 0.28 -20.16 12.27
CA LYS A 22 -0.29 -19.25 13.27
C LYS A 22 0.72 -18.87 14.34
N LYS A 23 1.50 -19.85 14.84
CA LYS A 23 2.52 -19.64 15.85
C LYS A 23 3.63 -18.70 15.31
N ILE A 24 4.20 -19.03 14.16
CA ILE A 24 5.26 -18.22 13.52
C ILE A 24 4.77 -16.79 13.27
N ASN A 25 3.56 -16.64 12.74
CA ASN A 25 2.99 -15.32 12.49
C ASN A 25 2.80 -14.51 13.79
N ALA A 26 2.35 -15.14 14.86
CA ALA A 26 2.20 -14.49 16.16
C ALA A 26 3.56 -14.05 16.75
N GLU A 27 4.62 -14.87 16.59
CA GLU A 27 5.98 -14.56 16.99
C GLU A 27 6.51 -13.34 16.19
N HIS A 28 6.38 -13.33 14.87
CA HIS A 28 6.80 -12.22 14.03
C HIS A 28 6.04 -10.92 14.32
N LEU A 29 4.74 -11.01 14.59
CA LEU A 29 3.95 -9.83 14.96
C LEU A 29 4.38 -9.27 16.32
N ALA A 30 4.68 -10.13 17.29
CA ALA A 30 5.16 -9.73 18.61
C ALA A 30 6.56 -9.08 18.51
N GLU A 31 7.45 -9.64 17.70
CA GLU A 31 8.77 -9.06 17.41
C GLU A 31 8.63 -7.67 16.76
N SER A 32 7.80 -7.56 15.75
CA SER A 32 7.55 -6.29 15.03
C SER A 32 6.96 -5.21 15.94
N ALA A 33 6.01 -5.57 16.79
CA ALA A 33 5.39 -4.66 17.74
C ALA A 33 6.32 -4.32 18.93
N GLY A 34 7.32 -5.18 19.21
CA GLY A 34 8.16 -5.11 20.40
C GLY A 34 7.45 -5.59 21.69
N ARG A 35 6.27 -6.19 21.57
CA ARG A 35 5.44 -6.78 22.62
C ARG A 35 4.38 -7.69 21.98
N THR A 36 3.74 -8.52 22.76
CA THR A 36 2.57 -9.26 22.26
C THR A 36 1.43 -8.29 21.96
N PRO A 37 1.01 -8.15 20.68
CA PRO A 37 -0.11 -7.28 20.32
C PRO A 37 -1.43 -7.89 20.78
N SER A 38 -2.43 -7.06 21.04
CA SER A 38 -3.82 -7.49 21.18
C SER A 38 -4.33 -8.07 19.86
N GLU A 39 -5.48 -8.76 19.90
CA GLU A 39 -6.10 -9.33 18.69
C GLU A 39 -6.41 -8.24 17.64
N ILE A 40 -6.90 -7.08 18.08
CA ILE A 40 -7.20 -5.95 17.20
C ILE A 40 -5.93 -5.40 16.56
N GLU A 41 -4.87 -5.22 17.36
CA GLU A 41 -3.57 -4.76 16.86
C GLU A 41 -2.92 -5.76 15.91
N ALA A 42 -2.97 -7.04 16.23
CA ALA A 42 -2.44 -8.10 15.37
C ALA A 42 -3.15 -8.11 14.01
N LYS A 43 -4.48 -7.97 14.00
CA LYS A 43 -5.28 -7.88 12.80
C LYS A 43 -4.96 -6.62 11.99
N ALA A 44 -4.86 -5.47 12.64
CA ALA A 44 -4.50 -4.21 11.98
C ALA A 44 -3.08 -4.25 11.39
N LEU A 45 -2.12 -4.78 12.15
CA LEU A 45 -0.73 -4.87 11.73
C LEU A 45 -0.58 -5.83 10.55
N SER A 46 -1.12 -7.06 10.63
CA SER A 46 -0.99 -8.06 9.56
C SER A 46 -1.85 -7.74 8.34
N GLY A 47 -3.07 -7.24 8.50
CA GLY A 47 -4.02 -7.00 7.41
C GLY A 47 -3.91 -5.61 6.80
N GLY A 48 -3.89 -4.57 7.62
CA GLY A 48 -3.90 -3.17 7.17
C GLY A 48 -2.51 -2.65 6.83
N PHE A 49 -1.64 -2.57 7.84
CA PHE A 49 -0.32 -1.94 7.65
C PHE A 49 0.60 -2.77 6.76
N LEU A 50 0.84 -4.03 7.08
CA LEU A 50 1.88 -4.84 6.43
C LEU A 50 1.39 -5.66 5.23
N SER A 51 0.10 -5.81 5.02
CA SER A 51 -0.45 -6.52 3.85
C SER A 51 -0.99 -5.58 2.77
N SER A 52 -1.65 -4.48 3.16
CA SER A 52 -2.29 -3.57 2.20
C SER A 52 -1.45 -2.31 1.97
N LEU A 53 -1.23 -1.48 2.99
CA LEU A 53 -0.53 -0.22 2.83
C LEU A 53 0.93 -0.36 2.39
N VAL A 54 1.56 -1.52 2.58
CA VAL A 54 2.91 -1.78 2.07
C VAL A 54 2.99 -1.66 0.53
N HIS A 55 1.91 -1.98 -0.18
CA HIS A 55 1.87 -1.83 -1.65
C HIS A 55 1.81 -0.34 -2.04
N ASP A 56 1.00 0.44 -1.34
CA ASP A 56 0.91 1.89 -1.57
C ASP A 56 2.22 2.62 -1.23
N MET A 57 3.01 2.10 -0.27
CA MET A 57 4.33 2.64 0.04
C MET A 57 5.26 2.63 -1.17
N ALA A 58 5.23 1.59 -1.99
CA ALA A 58 6.03 1.51 -3.21
C ALA A 58 5.66 2.62 -4.21
N VAL A 59 4.36 2.94 -4.32
CA VAL A 59 3.88 4.06 -5.16
C VAL A 59 4.39 5.40 -4.62
N VAL A 60 4.24 5.63 -3.32
CA VAL A 60 4.72 6.87 -2.66
C VAL A 60 6.23 7.00 -2.82
N HIS A 61 7.00 5.93 -2.63
CA HIS A 61 8.45 5.92 -2.84
C HIS A 61 8.83 6.30 -4.28
N GLY A 62 8.17 5.70 -5.27
CA GLY A 62 8.39 6.01 -6.68
C GLY A 62 8.13 7.48 -7.01
N MET A 63 7.11 8.08 -6.39
CA MET A 63 6.80 9.51 -6.52
C MET A 63 7.86 10.38 -5.85
N LEU A 64 8.23 10.09 -4.60
CA LEU A 64 9.22 10.86 -3.84
C LEU A 64 10.61 10.80 -4.49
N ALA A 65 11.01 9.65 -5.03
CA ALA A 65 12.24 9.50 -5.78
C ALA A 65 12.32 10.46 -7.00
N ARG A 66 11.20 10.63 -7.72
CA ARG A 66 11.11 11.59 -8.84
C ARG A 66 11.16 13.04 -8.37
N LEU A 67 10.66 13.33 -7.18
CA LEU A 67 10.72 14.65 -6.56
C LEU A 67 12.05 14.90 -5.83
N LYS A 68 12.97 13.93 -5.82
CA LYS A 68 14.24 13.96 -5.07
C LYS A 68 14.01 14.27 -3.58
N THR A 69 12.94 13.71 -3.03
CA THR A 69 12.54 13.86 -1.63
C THR A 69 12.73 12.54 -0.92
N GLU A 70 13.32 12.59 0.26
CA GLU A 70 13.54 11.39 1.07
C GLU A 70 12.28 10.98 1.84
N MET A 71 12.10 9.67 1.98
CA MET A 71 11.08 9.10 2.85
C MET A 71 11.49 9.27 4.32
N PRO A 72 10.61 9.76 5.21
CA PRO A 72 10.90 9.80 6.64
C PRO A 72 11.02 8.39 7.22
N VAL A 73 11.74 8.28 8.33
CA VAL A 73 11.95 7.00 9.02
C VAL A 73 10.83 6.63 9.99
N GLN A 74 9.95 7.59 10.33
CA GLN A 74 8.86 7.40 11.28
C GLN A 74 7.59 8.13 10.84
N ALA A 75 6.45 7.50 11.12
CA ALA A 75 5.15 8.15 10.99
C ALA A 75 4.96 9.23 12.07
N THR A 76 4.26 10.30 11.73
CA THR A 76 3.83 11.32 12.69
C THR A 76 2.51 10.99 13.37
N TYR A 77 1.71 10.13 12.72
CA TYR A 77 0.40 9.69 13.18
C TYR A 77 0.14 8.24 12.78
N GLY A 78 -0.60 7.52 13.62
CA GLY A 78 -1.15 6.21 13.34
C GLY A 78 -2.47 6.03 14.08
N SER A 79 -3.40 5.30 13.49
CA SER A 79 -4.69 4.96 14.09
C SER A 79 -5.16 3.58 13.65
N VAL A 80 -5.84 2.90 14.56
CA VAL A 80 -6.57 1.64 14.31
C VAL A 80 -8.01 1.84 14.75
N PHE A 81 -8.94 1.49 13.89
CA PHE A 81 -10.37 1.68 14.15
C PHE A 81 -11.18 0.51 13.59
N ASP A 82 -12.47 0.49 13.91
CA ASP A 82 -13.41 -0.52 13.44
C ASP A 82 -12.93 -1.98 13.70
N GLY A 83 -12.46 -2.22 14.94
CA GLY A 83 -12.01 -3.56 15.36
C GLY A 83 -10.81 -4.09 14.57
N GLY A 84 -9.92 -3.21 14.12
CA GLY A 84 -8.72 -3.56 13.36
C GLY A 84 -8.96 -3.74 11.86
N ARG A 85 -10.16 -3.43 11.35
CA ARG A 85 -10.45 -3.44 9.92
C ARG A 85 -9.99 -2.18 9.21
N GLY A 86 -9.92 -1.07 9.94
CA GLY A 86 -9.44 0.21 9.46
C GLY A 86 -8.10 0.57 10.08
N VAL A 87 -7.19 1.06 9.27
CA VAL A 87 -5.92 1.63 9.70
C VAL A 87 -5.66 2.93 8.96
N GLU A 88 -5.03 3.87 9.65
CA GLU A 88 -4.62 5.15 9.08
C GLU A 88 -3.22 5.51 9.56
N LEU A 89 -2.45 6.16 8.71
CA LEU A 89 -1.17 6.75 9.07
C LEU A 89 -0.95 8.09 8.39
N ALA A 90 -0.07 8.89 8.96
CA ALA A 90 0.46 10.08 8.30
C ALA A 90 1.94 10.24 8.60
N PHE A 91 2.65 10.90 7.68
CA PHE A 91 4.01 11.36 7.88
C PHE A 91 4.26 12.65 7.12
N ASP A 92 5.16 13.48 7.65
CA ASP A 92 5.54 14.74 7.04
C ASP A 92 6.77 14.57 6.17
N LEU A 93 6.77 15.26 5.03
CA LEU A 93 7.88 15.27 4.10
C LEU A 93 8.81 16.45 4.36
N PRO A 94 10.12 16.30 4.12
CA PRO A 94 11.03 17.44 4.05
C PRO A 94 10.49 18.47 3.06
N GLY A 95 10.43 19.74 3.48
CA GLY A 95 9.88 20.82 2.66
C GLY A 95 8.38 21.11 2.85
N GLY A 96 7.71 20.44 3.81
CA GLY A 96 6.37 20.80 4.30
C GLY A 96 5.21 20.05 3.65
N GLY A 97 5.47 19.05 2.83
CA GLY A 97 4.43 18.14 2.34
C GLY A 97 4.01 17.14 3.40
N ARG A 98 2.80 16.57 3.26
CA ARG A 98 2.28 15.51 4.14
C ARG A 98 1.68 14.39 3.32
N VAL A 99 1.98 13.16 3.69
CA VAL A 99 1.33 11.95 3.18
C VAL A 99 0.35 11.44 4.22
N ARG A 100 -0.85 11.07 3.78
CA ARG A 100 -1.83 10.32 4.57
C ARG A 100 -2.22 9.08 3.80
N MET A 101 -2.32 7.96 4.51
CA MET A 101 -2.72 6.69 3.94
C MET A 101 -3.80 6.08 4.83
N THR A 102 -4.83 5.56 4.21
CA THR A 102 -5.95 4.90 4.90
C THR A 102 -6.27 3.59 4.19
N HIS A 103 -6.38 2.52 4.94
CA HIS A 103 -6.92 1.25 4.46
C HIS A 103 -8.16 0.89 5.27
N LEU A 104 -9.19 0.41 4.58
CA LEU A 104 -10.42 -0.06 5.18
C LEU A 104 -10.86 -1.36 4.52
N ASN A 105 -10.99 -2.41 5.32
CA ASN A 105 -11.54 -3.67 4.87
C ASN A 105 -13.05 -3.71 5.10
N LEU A 106 -13.83 -3.73 4.00
CA LEU A 106 -15.29 -3.82 3.99
C LEU A 106 -15.70 -5.20 3.46
N PRO A 107 -15.76 -6.24 4.30
CA PRO A 107 -15.89 -7.63 3.84
C PRO A 107 -17.22 -7.93 3.15
N THR A 108 -18.22 -7.10 3.33
CA THR A 108 -19.58 -7.26 2.74
C THR A 108 -19.80 -6.39 1.50
N VAL A 109 -18.87 -5.51 1.17
CA VAL A 109 -18.97 -4.65 -0.01
C VAL A 109 -18.10 -5.24 -1.12
N PRO A 110 -18.68 -5.74 -2.22
CA PRO A 110 -17.94 -6.36 -3.32
C PRO A 110 -17.36 -5.28 -4.24
N ASP A 111 -16.51 -4.42 -3.69
CA ASP A 111 -15.84 -3.35 -4.42
C ASP A 111 -14.35 -3.31 -4.05
N TYR A 112 -13.56 -2.84 -4.98
CA TYR A 112 -12.14 -2.56 -4.80
C TYR A 112 -11.85 -1.14 -5.25
N THR A 113 -11.36 -0.34 -4.33
CA THR A 113 -10.95 1.03 -4.62
C THR A 113 -9.55 1.27 -4.07
N GLU A 114 -8.60 1.51 -4.96
CA GLU A 114 -7.25 1.97 -4.62
C GLU A 114 -7.00 3.27 -5.36
N ARG A 115 -6.67 4.32 -4.62
CA ARG A 115 -6.52 5.68 -5.16
C ARG A 115 -5.39 6.41 -4.48
N VAL A 116 -4.57 7.08 -5.29
CA VAL A 116 -3.59 8.05 -4.82
C VAL A 116 -3.95 9.42 -5.36
N THR A 117 -4.09 10.41 -4.49
CA THR A 117 -4.36 11.79 -4.88
C THR A 117 -3.26 12.71 -4.36
N VAL A 118 -2.68 13.50 -5.26
CA VAL A 118 -1.68 14.51 -4.93
C VAL A 118 -2.30 15.89 -5.11
N TYR A 119 -2.33 16.65 -4.04
CA TYR A 119 -2.78 18.03 -4.02
C TYR A 119 -1.57 18.96 -4.10
N CYS A 120 -1.46 19.69 -5.19
CA CYS A 120 -0.46 20.75 -5.38
C CYS A 120 -1.15 22.13 -5.30
N VAL A 121 -0.37 23.19 -5.21
CA VAL A 121 -0.89 24.57 -5.19
C VAL A 121 -1.71 24.90 -6.45
N ASP A 122 -1.34 24.33 -7.59
CA ASP A 122 -1.89 24.69 -8.91
C ASP A 122 -2.62 23.53 -9.61
N ARG A 123 -2.59 22.31 -9.06
CA ARG A 123 -3.16 21.14 -9.70
C ARG A 123 -3.51 20.02 -8.71
N ILE A 124 -4.38 19.13 -9.15
CA ILE A 124 -4.68 17.88 -8.47
C ILE A 124 -4.34 16.75 -9.44
N ILE A 125 -3.60 15.76 -8.97
CA ILE A 125 -3.24 14.56 -9.72
C ILE A 125 -3.89 13.38 -9.01
N GLU A 126 -4.65 12.58 -9.74
CA GLU A 126 -5.33 11.41 -9.20
C GLU A 126 -4.95 10.17 -10.00
N LEU A 127 -4.47 9.14 -9.32
CA LEU A 127 -4.27 7.79 -9.83
C LEU A 127 -5.34 6.88 -9.25
N VAL A 128 -6.02 6.15 -10.11
CA VAL A 128 -6.99 5.11 -9.71
C VAL A 128 -6.49 3.79 -10.26
N PHE A 129 -6.16 2.88 -9.35
CA PHE A 129 -5.69 1.56 -9.68
C PHE A 129 -6.87 0.59 -9.80
N PRO A 130 -6.92 -0.24 -10.84
CA PRO A 130 -7.87 -1.35 -10.89
C PRO A 130 -7.44 -2.44 -9.91
N SER A 131 -8.36 -3.36 -9.60
CA SER A 131 -7.97 -4.57 -8.86
C SER A 131 -6.83 -5.29 -9.60
N PRO A 132 -5.75 -5.67 -8.91
CA PRO A 132 -4.59 -6.32 -9.53
C PRO A 132 -4.92 -7.71 -10.12
N TYR A 133 -6.05 -8.28 -9.75
CA TYR A 133 -6.54 -9.57 -10.26
C TYR A 133 -7.34 -9.46 -11.56
N LEU A 134 -7.65 -8.24 -12.02
CA LEU A 134 -8.34 -8.00 -13.29
C LEU A 134 -7.31 -7.77 -14.40
N ARG A 135 -7.45 -8.54 -15.48
CA ARG A 135 -6.56 -8.42 -16.64
C ARG A 135 -7.01 -7.27 -17.56
N HIS A 136 -6.04 -6.64 -18.21
CA HIS A 136 -6.26 -5.60 -19.23
C HIS A 136 -7.07 -4.39 -18.75
N PHE A 137 -7.02 -4.10 -17.45
CA PHE A 137 -7.59 -2.89 -16.89
C PHE A 137 -6.50 -1.84 -16.69
N PRO A 138 -6.58 -0.68 -17.37
CA PRO A 138 -5.55 0.34 -17.27
C PRO A 138 -5.66 1.13 -15.99
N THR A 139 -4.50 1.52 -15.43
CA THR A 139 -4.44 2.56 -14.41
C THR A 139 -4.85 3.89 -15.02
N ARG A 140 -5.80 4.55 -14.41
CA ARG A 140 -6.30 5.87 -14.84
C ARG A 140 -5.58 6.97 -14.09
N LEU A 141 -4.96 7.88 -14.84
CA LEU A 141 -4.38 9.13 -14.33
C LEU A 141 -5.27 10.30 -14.75
N THR A 142 -5.70 11.09 -13.78
CA THR A 142 -6.45 12.33 -14.04
C THR A 142 -5.65 13.52 -13.53
N LEU A 143 -5.43 14.52 -14.39
CA LEU A 143 -4.84 15.81 -14.04
C LEU A 143 -5.94 16.86 -14.10
N ARG A 144 -6.11 17.60 -13.01
CA ARG A 144 -7.02 18.76 -12.92
C ARG A 144 -6.22 20.00 -12.58
N LYS A 145 -6.39 21.07 -13.34
CA LYS A 145 -5.71 22.35 -13.12
C LYS A 145 -6.60 23.53 -13.55
N ASN A 146 -6.17 24.74 -13.23
CA ASN A 146 -6.83 25.94 -13.73
C ASN A 146 -6.65 26.06 -15.25
N GLY A 147 -7.76 26.09 -15.99
CA GLY A 147 -7.80 26.26 -17.44
C GLY A 147 -7.89 27.72 -17.90
N GLY A 148 -7.83 28.70 -16.97
CA GLY A 148 -8.07 30.12 -17.25
C GLY A 148 -9.55 30.49 -17.17
N ASN A 149 -9.85 31.77 -16.96
CA ASN A 149 -11.22 32.33 -16.90
C ASN A 149 -12.17 31.55 -15.95
N HIS A 150 -11.67 31.12 -14.78
CA HIS A 150 -12.40 30.30 -13.81
C HIS A 150 -12.83 28.92 -14.32
N ALA A 151 -12.30 28.44 -15.44
CA ALA A 151 -12.57 27.13 -15.98
C ALA A 151 -11.66 26.07 -15.30
N LEU A 152 -12.21 24.88 -15.08
CA LEU A 152 -11.46 23.71 -14.69
C LEU A 152 -11.05 22.93 -15.94
N GLU A 153 -9.73 22.80 -16.17
CA GLU A 153 -9.20 21.91 -17.19
C GLU A 153 -8.99 20.51 -16.59
N THR A 154 -9.53 19.49 -17.23
CA THR A 154 -9.34 18.09 -16.84
C THR A 154 -8.76 17.31 -18.01
N GLN A 155 -7.66 16.60 -17.75
CA GLN A 155 -7.03 15.67 -18.69
C GLN A 155 -7.04 14.27 -18.08
N GLU A 156 -7.47 13.28 -18.86
CA GLU A 156 -7.45 11.87 -18.47
C GLU A 156 -6.46 11.10 -19.35
N PHE A 157 -5.65 10.27 -18.70
CA PHE A 157 -4.66 9.40 -19.36
C PHE A 157 -4.87 7.97 -18.92
N ARG A 158 -4.71 7.04 -19.85
CA ARG A 158 -4.65 5.61 -19.62
C ARG A 158 -3.24 5.16 -19.90
N VAL A 159 -2.46 5.01 -18.83
CA VAL A 159 -1.00 4.93 -18.94
C VAL A 159 -0.53 3.56 -19.42
N SER A 160 -1.21 2.49 -19.02
CA SER A 160 -0.80 1.12 -19.38
C SER A 160 -1.98 0.17 -19.31
N TYR A 161 -2.00 -0.80 -20.22
CA TYR A 161 -2.85 -2.01 -20.18
C TYR A 161 -2.07 -3.25 -19.77
N GLU A 162 -0.79 -3.07 -19.37
CA GLU A 162 0.06 -4.15 -18.92
C GLU A 162 -0.35 -4.65 -17.54
N GLU A 163 -0.15 -5.94 -17.32
CA GLU A 163 -0.47 -6.58 -16.05
C GLU A 163 0.70 -6.43 -15.07
N SER A 164 0.42 -5.98 -13.86
CA SER A 164 1.42 -5.74 -12.81
C SER A 164 2.25 -6.99 -12.48
N PHE A 165 1.62 -8.16 -12.40
CA PHE A 165 2.32 -9.43 -12.14
C PHE A 165 3.26 -9.82 -13.29
N ARG A 166 2.87 -9.57 -14.54
CA ARG A 166 3.74 -9.81 -15.69
C ARG A 166 4.96 -8.89 -15.68
N ASP A 167 4.76 -7.62 -15.38
CA ASP A 167 5.85 -6.65 -15.31
C ASP A 167 6.79 -6.95 -14.14
N GLN A 168 6.25 -7.39 -13.01
CA GLN A 168 7.05 -7.87 -11.87
C GLN A 168 7.95 -9.05 -12.26
N LEU A 169 7.40 -10.06 -12.95
CA LEU A 169 8.18 -11.22 -13.41
C LEU A 169 9.24 -10.84 -14.44
N ARG A 170 8.93 -9.92 -15.36
CA ARG A 170 9.90 -9.40 -16.33
C ARG A 170 11.04 -8.65 -15.64
N ALA A 171 10.71 -7.79 -14.67
CA ALA A 171 11.71 -7.05 -13.91
C ALA A 171 12.61 -8.00 -13.10
N PHE A 172 12.04 -9.02 -12.46
CA PHE A 172 12.78 -10.04 -11.73
C PHE A 172 13.71 -10.83 -12.69
N HIS A 173 13.21 -11.28 -13.83
CA HIS A 173 14.01 -11.96 -14.83
C HIS A 173 15.20 -11.10 -15.27
N ALA A 174 14.96 -9.85 -15.62
CA ALA A 174 16.02 -8.93 -16.05
C ALA A 174 17.04 -8.65 -14.94
N ALA A 175 16.61 -8.60 -13.67
CA ALA A 175 17.54 -8.49 -12.55
C ALA A 175 18.46 -9.70 -12.42
N VAL A 176 17.93 -10.91 -12.59
CA VAL A 176 18.70 -12.15 -12.45
C VAL A 176 19.60 -12.40 -13.66
N THR A 177 19.12 -12.17 -14.88
CA THR A 177 19.83 -12.54 -16.11
C THR A 177 20.71 -11.44 -16.70
N GLU A 178 20.35 -10.18 -16.45
CA GLU A 178 21.00 -9.03 -17.07
C GLU A 178 21.67 -8.10 -16.01
N GLY A 179 21.56 -8.42 -14.73
CA GLY A 179 22.11 -7.61 -13.64
C GLY A 179 21.43 -6.25 -13.48
N LYS A 180 20.20 -6.09 -13.98
CA LYS A 180 19.45 -4.82 -13.82
C LYS A 180 19.08 -4.59 -12.35
N SER A 181 19.12 -3.33 -11.93
CA SER A 181 18.68 -2.95 -10.59
C SER A 181 17.18 -3.20 -10.42
N VAL A 182 16.81 -3.70 -9.24
CA VAL A 182 15.39 -3.85 -8.85
C VAL A 182 14.79 -2.48 -8.51
N THR A 183 13.51 -2.30 -8.83
CA THR A 183 12.80 -1.03 -8.55
C THR A 183 12.61 -0.79 -7.05
N THR A 184 12.40 -1.85 -6.29
CA THR A 184 12.24 -1.81 -4.83
C THR A 184 13.30 -2.72 -4.20
N PRO A 185 14.50 -2.21 -3.90
CA PRO A 185 15.54 -2.99 -3.23
C PRO A 185 15.14 -3.32 -1.79
N ILE A 186 15.76 -4.35 -1.22
CA ILE A 186 15.39 -4.86 0.10
C ILE A 186 15.57 -3.82 1.21
N GLU A 187 16.54 -2.95 1.09
CA GLU A 187 16.79 -1.84 2.04
C GLU A 187 15.64 -0.84 2.03
N GLN A 188 15.06 -0.57 0.86
CA GLN A 188 13.87 0.26 0.74
C GLN A 188 12.64 -0.42 1.35
N ALA A 189 12.39 -1.68 0.99
CA ALA A 189 11.28 -2.45 1.53
C ALA A 189 11.34 -2.54 3.06
N ARG A 190 12.53 -2.69 3.62
CA ARG A 190 12.75 -2.67 5.07
C ARG A 190 12.35 -1.32 5.69
N ARG A 191 12.77 -0.21 5.11
CA ARG A 191 12.41 1.15 5.61
C ARG A 191 10.89 1.38 5.55
N ASP A 192 10.24 0.91 4.50
CA ASP A 192 8.78 1.00 4.36
C ASP A 192 8.07 0.24 5.48
N VAL A 193 8.52 -0.98 5.76
CA VAL A 193 7.99 -1.80 6.87
C VAL A 193 8.26 -1.13 8.22
N GLU A 194 9.46 -0.60 8.46
CA GLU A 194 9.80 0.12 9.70
C GLU A 194 8.90 1.34 9.92
N LEU A 195 8.59 2.09 8.86
CA LEU A 195 7.67 3.23 8.93
C LEU A 195 6.23 2.78 9.26
N LEU A 196 5.74 1.73 8.61
CA LEU A 196 4.42 1.17 8.88
C LEU A 196 4.30 0.64 10.33
N ILE A 197 5.33 -0.03 10.83
CA ILE A 197 5.40 -0.47 12.23
C ILE A 197 5.41 0.74 13.17
N SER A 198 6.13 1.81 12.83
CA SER A 198 6.13 3.04 13.64
C SER A 198 4.75 3.67 13.74
N ALA A 199 3.96 3.62 12.67
CA ALA A 199 2.58 4.07 12.66
C ALA A 199 1.67 3.18 13.54
N SER A 200 1.82 1.87 13.43
CA SER A 200 1.08 0.93 14.27
C SER A 200 1.35 1.14 15.78
N LYS A 201 2.61 1.41 16.15
CA LYS A 201 2.97 1.72 17.54
C LYS A 201 2.32 3.00 18.04
N LYS A 202 2.17 4.03 17.20
CA LYS A 202 1.46 5.27 17.55
C LYS A 202 -0.05 5.07 17.71
N ALA A 203 -0.62 4.12 16.98
CA ALA A 203 -2.05 3.80 17.07
C ALA A 203 -2.42 3.08 18.37
N GLY A 204 -1.47 2.40 19.01
CA GLY A 204 -1.66 1.70 20.29
C GLY A 204 -1.18 2.46 21.52
N ALA A 205 -0.76 3.73 21.35
CA ALA A 205 -0.24 4.59 22.41
C ALA A 205 -1.35 5.35 23.13
#